data_1a6f553d0c501bdb32e791faf3478edb
#
_entry.id   1a6f553d0c501bdb32e791faf3478edb
#
_cell.length_a   1.000
_cell.length_b   1.000
_cell.length_c   1.000
_cell.angle_alpha   90.00
_cell.angle_beta   90.00
_cell.angle_gamma   90.00
#
_symmetry.space_group_name_H-M   'P 1'
#
loop_
_entity.id
_entity.type
_entity.pdbx_description
1 polymer ?
#
loop_
_entity_poly.entity_id
_entity_poly.type
_entity_poly.pdbx_seq_one_letter_code
_entity_poly.pdbx_strand_id
1 'polypeptide(L)'
;MSTTAPGASPFYTAEHAAFRDLMRRFVAKEITPFVNEWDDAGSFPRELYRKAAEVGLLGLGFPEAYGGNDGDLFMTIIASQELSRCGAGGVLASLLSHTIGCPPIVNVGSEALKQRVLPPVLCGEKISALGITEPSGGSDVANLKTTARREGDHYIVNGSKTFITSGIRADFYTVAVRTGGPGPGGVSLLLIEKGTPGFTQTPLRKMGWLCSDTATLYFDNCRVPVANLVGQENQGFKAIMKNFNRERIFLAAGTNGFARVCLDEALAWAKQREMF
;
A
#
# COMPACT_ATOMS: atom_id res chain seq x y z
N MET A 1 -9.41 18.47 35.87
CA MET A 1 -10.17 17.25 35.56
C MET A 1 -10.87 17.49 34.23
N SER A 2 -10.41 16.86 33.16
CA SER A 2 -11.01 17.01 31.83
C SER A 2 -12.33 16.23 31.79
N THR A 3 -13.45 16.93 31.72
CA THR A 3 -14.79 16.36 31.52
C THR A 3 -14.94 16.00 30.05
N THR A 4 -14.50 14.78 29.65
CA THR A 4 -14.87 14.24 28.34
C THR A 4 -16.37 13.96 28.33
N ALA A 5 -17.07 14.40 27.28
CA ALA A 5 -18.48 14.09 27.08
C ALA A 5 -18.70 12.57 27.11
N PRO A 6 -19.83 12.08 27.68
CA PRO A 6 -20.15 10.65 27.71
C PRO A 6 -20.13 10.08 26.28
N GLY A 7 -19.23 9.12 26.02
CA GLY A 7 -19.07 8.47 24.71
C GLY A 7 -17.88 8.95 23.86
N ALA A 8 -17.11 9.96 24.29
CA ALA A 8 -15.88 10.35 23.63
C ALA A 8 -14.76 9.36 23.94
N SER A 9 -14.14 8.79 22.90
CA SER A 9 -12.99 7.91 23.08
C SER A 9 -11.80 8.69 23.68
N PRO A 10 -11.13 8.18 24.72
CA PRO A 10 -9.97 8.85 25.31
C PRO A 10 -8.75 8.88 24.37
N PHE A 11 -8.80 8.16 23.26
CA PHE A 11 -7.70 8.02 22.30
C PHE A 11 -7.73 9.04 21.15
N TYR A 12 -8.84 9.77 20.97
CA TYR A 12 -8.98 10.75 19.89
C TYR A 12 -8.96 12.17 20.44
N THR A 13 -8.12 13.00 19.82
CA THR A 13 -7.95 14.44 20.16
C THR A 13 -8.74 15.32 19.18
N ALA A 14 -8.73 16.63 19.42
CA ALA A 14 -9.28 17.63 18.48
C ALA A 14 -8.57 17.59 17.11
N GLU A 15 -7.27 17.29 17.08
CA GLU A 15 -6.49 17.14 15.86
C GLU A 15 -6.97 15.94 15.04
N HIS A 16 -7.22 14.80 15.68
CA HIS A 16 -7.83 13.63 15.03
C HIS A 16 -9.21 13.95 14.43
N ALA A 17 -10.02 14.74 15.13
CA ALA A 17 -11.33 15.19 14.61
C ALA A 17 -11.16 16.08 13.36
N ALA A 18 -10.25 17.04 13.40
CA ALA A 18 -9.96 17.92 12.26
C ALA A 18 -9.43 17.12 11.05
N PHE A 19 -8.54 16.15 11.29
CA PHE A 19 -8.02 15.26 10.24
C PHE A 19 -9.14 14.39 9.65
N ARG A 20 -10.05 13.86 10.49
CA ARG A 20 -11.23 13.11 10.01
C ARG A 20 -12.11 13.93 9.11
N ASP A 21 -12.37 15.19 9.46
CA ASP A 21 -13.17 16.11 8.64
C ASP A 21 -12.48 16.46 7.33
N LEU A 22 -11.16 16.61 7.34
CA LEU A 22 -10.36 16.79 6.12
C LEU A 22 -10.51 15.58 5.19
N MET A 23 -10.33 14.37 5.71
CA MET A 23 -10.47 13.14 4.92
C MET A 23 -11.88 12.96 4.36
N ARG A 24 -12.93 13.26 5.14
CA ARG A 24 -14.31 13.22 4.67
C ARG A 24 -14.55 14.13 3.48
N ARG A 25 -14.09 15.39 3.58
CA ARG A 25 -14.23 16.34 2.48
C ARG A 25 -13.46 15.90 1.24
N PHE A 26 -12.24 15.39 1.41
CA PHE A 26 -11.43 14.85 0.32
C PHE A 26 -12.16 13.70 -0.38
N VAL A 27 -12.62 12.69 0.37
CA VAL A 27 -13.32 11.52 -0.18
C VAL A 27 -14.61 11.93 -0.87
N ALA A 28 -15.41 12.78 -0.25
CA ALA A 28 -16.70 13.22 -0.82
C ALA A 28 -16.54 14.02 -2.12
N LYS A 29 -15.46 14.80 -2.25
CA LYS A 29 -15.21 15.64 -3.43
C LYS A 29 -14.45 14.93 -4.53
N GLU A 30 -13.37 14.24 -4.18
CA GLU A 30 -12.37 13.77 -5.15
C GLU A 30 -12.51 12.26 -5.49
N ILE A 31 -13.30 11.49 -4.72
CA ILE A 31 -13.42 10.05 -4.90
C ILE A 31 -14.86 9.60 -5.14
N THR A 32 -15.75 9.85 -4.18
CA THR A 32 -17.12 9.31 -4.20
C THR A 32 -17.90 9.55 -5.50
N PRO A 33 -17.84 10.73 -6.14
CA PRO A 33 -18.59 10.97 -7.38
C PRO A 33 -18.13 10.11 -8.56
N PHE A 34 -16.93 9.53 -8.50
CA PHE A 34 -16.27 8.88 -9.64
C PHE A 34 -16.08 7.36 -9.45
N VAL A 35 -16.37 6.80 -8.28
CA VAL A 35 -16.01 5.41 -7.96
C VAL A 35 -16.62 4.39 -8.90
N ASN A 36 -17.86 4.57 -9.33
CA ASN A 36 -18.53 3.64 -10.24
C ASN A 36 -17.85 3.67 -11.62
N GLU A 37 -17.57 4.86 -12.16
CA GLU A 37 -16.83 5.02 -13.41
C GLU A 37 -15.44 4.37 -13.33
N TRP A 38 -14.74 4.55 -12.23
CA TRP A 38 -13.41 3.98 -12.03
C TRP A 38 -13.43 2.46 -11.87
N ASP A 39 -14.42 1.91 -11.18
CA ASP A 39 -14.56 0.45 -11.07
C ASP A 39 -14.90 -0.17 -12.42
N ASP A 40 -15.80 0.44 -13.22
CA ASP A 40 -16.12 0.01 -14.58
C ASP A 40 -14.90 0.09 -15.53
N ALA A 41 -14.10 1.15 -15.41
CA ALA A 41 -12.87 1.34 -16.15
C ALA A 41 -11.71 0.44 -15.70
N GLY A 42 -11.81 -0.18 -14.51
CA GLY A 42 -10.74 -0.98 -13.91
C GLY A 42 -9.53 -0.17 -13.41
N SER A 43 -9.65 1.15 -13.34
CA SER A 43 -8.58 2.04 -12.85
C SER A 43 -9.11 3.44 -12.52
N PHE A 44 -8.41 4.17 -11.67
CA PHE A 44 -8.66 5.59 -11.39
C PHE A 44 -7.50 6.48 -11.89
N PRO A 45 -7.74 7.79 -12.13
CA PRO A 45 -6.73 8.70 -12.66
C PRO A 45 -5.50 8.78 -11.76
N ARG A 46 -4.30 8.85 -12.36
CA ARG A 46 -3.04 9.02 -11.62
C ARG A 46 -2.98 10.36 -10.86
N GLU A 47 -3.74 11.34 -11.32
CA GLU A 47 -3.90 12.64 -10.66
C GLU A 47 -4.40 12.53 -9.22
N LEU A 48 -5.17 11.49 -8.89
CA LEU A 48 -5.65 11.28 -7.52
C LEU A 48 -4.51 11.12 -6.50
N TYR A 49 -3.35 10.57 -6.91
CA TYR A 49 -2.18 10.48 -6.03
C TYR A 49 -1.65 11.86 -5.65
N ARG A 50 -1.58 12.82 -6.61
CA ARG A 50 -1.15 14.19 -6.32
C ARG A 50 -2.12 14.90 -5.39
N LYS A 51 -3.42 14.79 -5.66
CA LYS A 51 -4.46 15.35 -4.78
C LYS A 51 -4.42 14.75 -3.37
N ALA A 52 -4.12 13.46 -3.24
CA ALA A 52 -3.94 12.80 -1.94
C ALA A 52 -2.68 13.29 -1.22
N ALA A 53 -1.60 13.57 -1.96
CA ALA A 53 -0.39 14.16 -1.40
C ALA A 53 -0.63 15.60 -0.91
N GLU A 54 -1.35 16.43 -1.66
CA GLU A 54 -1.70 17.82 -1.31
C GLU A 54 -2.45 17.93 0.03
N VAL A 55 -3.29 16.94 0.35
CA VAL A 55 -3.97 16.87 1.66
C VAL A 55 -3.16 16.15 2.73
N GLY A 56 -1.89 15.84 2.47
CA GLY A 56 -0.97 15.18 3.39
C GLY A 56 -1.19 13.68 3.60
N LEU A 57 -2.10 13.06 2.84
CA LEU A 57 -2.47 11.65 3.04
C LEU A 57 -1.32 10.70 2.69
N LEU A 58 -0.59 10.93 1.59
CA LEU A 58 0.50 10.04 1.18
C LEU A 58 1.73 10.14 2.10
N GLY A 59 1.96 11.32 2.70
CA GLY A 59 3.05 11.54 3.64
C GLY A 59 2.80 11.05 5.06
N LEU A 60 1.58 10.61 5.38
CA LEU A 60 1.13 10.34 6.74
C LEU A 60 1.98 9.28 7.45
N GLY A 61 2.70 9.70 8.50
CA GLY A 61 3.57 8.83 9.31
C GLY A 61 4.88 8.43 8.61
N PHE A 62 5.26 9.12 7.54
CA PHE A 62 6.59 9.05 6.94
C PHE A 62 7.48 10.20 7.45
N PRO A 63 8.82 10.03 7.46
CA PRO A 63 9.71 11.07 7.95
C PRO A 63 9.64 12.36 7.10
N GLU A 64 9.61 13.51 7.77
CA GLU A 64 9.58 14.85 7.14
C GLU A 64 10.76 15.09 6.19
N ALA A 65 11.95 14.54 6.52
CA ALA A 65 13.14 14.64 5.68
C ALA A 65 12.97 14.13 4.25
N TYR A 66 11.91 13.35 3.98
CA TYR A 66 11.60 12.81 2.66
C TYR A 66 10.23 13.30 2.12
N GLY A 67 9.67 14.34 2.72
CA GLY A 67 8.35 14.87 2.33
C GLY A 67 7.17 14.21 3.02
N GLY A 68 7.42 13.46 4.09
CA GLY A 68 6.38 12.96 4.99
C GLY A 68 5.83 14.02 5.93
N ASN A 69 4.89 13.65 6.73
CA ASN A 69 4.32 14.49 7.80
C ASN A 69 4.09 13.64 9.06
N ASP A 70 4.07 14.33 10.20
CA ASP A 70 3.73 13.71 11.46
C ASP A 70 2.32 13.13 11.42
N GLY A 71 2.21 11.87 11.81
CA GLY A 71 0.94 11.20 11.89
C GLY A 71 1.06 9.93 12.72
N ASP A 72 0.18 9.82 13.68
CA ASP A 72 0.13 8.66 14.55
C ASP A 72 -0.70 7.49 13.95
N LEU A 73 -0.79 6.43 14.73
CA LEU A 73 -1.56 5.25 14.34
C LEU A 73 -3.06 5.55 14.24
N PHE A 74 -3.59 6.46 15.06
CA PHE A 74 -5.01 6.82 15.05
C PHE A 74 -5.37 7.63 13.81
N MET A 75 -4.50 8.50 13.32
CA MET A 75 -4.65 9.16 12.02
C MET A 75 -4.65 8.13 10.87
N THR A 76 -3.79 7.13 10.93
CA THR A 76 -3.79 6.03 9.94
C THR A 76 -5.13 5.25 9.96
N ILE A 77 -5.68 4.97 11.15
CA ILE A 77 -6.99 4.34 11.30
C ILE A 77 -8.10 5.22 10.71
N ILE A 78 -8.08 6.51 11.01
CA ILE A 78 -9.04 7.48 10.47
C ILE A 78 -8.98 7.52 8.94
N ALA A 79 -7.78 7.63 8.36
CA ALA A 79 -7.61 7.64 6.92
C ALA A 79 -8.21 6.39 6.26
N SER A 80 -7.94 5.20 6.82
CA SER A 80 -8.50 3.95 6.34
C SER A 80 -10.03 3.90 6.42
N GLN A 81 -10.61 4.32 7.55
CA GLN A 81 -12.06 4.36 7.75
C GLN A 81 -12.74 5.34 6.79
N GLU A 82 -12.21 6.56 6.66
CA GLU A 82 -12.86 7.59 5.83
C GLU A 82 -12.69 7.31 4.34
N LEU A 83 -11.55 6.76 3.88
CA LEU A 83 -11.39 6.30 2.49
C LEU A 83 -12.37 5.17 2.15
N SER A 84 -12.65 4.28 3.08
CA SER A 84 -13.61 3.18 2.88
C SER A 84 -15.05 3.67 2.67
N ARG A 85 -15.38 4.91 3.06
CA ARG A 85 -16.73 5.49 2.88
C ARG A 85 -17.15 5.66 1.41
N CYS A 86 -16.21 5.68 0.48
CA CYS A 86 -16.55 5.69 -0.95
C CYS A 86 -17.15 4.35 -1.45
N GLY A 87 -17.10 3.28 -0.66
CA GLY A 87 -17.59 1.95 -1.04
C GLY A 87 -16.66 1.17 -1.99
N ALA A 88 -15.62 1.79 -2.53
CA ALA A 88 -14.71 1.17 -3.49
C ALA A 88 -13.37 0.78 -2.86
N GLY A 89 -13.23 -0.48 -2.48
CA GLY A 89 -12.00 -1.00 -1.87
C GLY A 89 -10.76 -0.94 -2.76
N GLY A 90 -10.96 -0.92 -4.08
CA GLY A 90 -9.89 -0.77 -5.05
C GLY A 90 -9.14 0.56 -4.93
N VAL A 91 -9.85 1.66 -4.65
CA VAL A 91 -9.22 2.96 -4.40
C VAL A 91 -8.37 2.92 -3.14
N LEU A 92 -8.93 2.43 -2.03
CA LEU A 92 -8.20 2.31 -0.76
C LEU A 92 -6.90 1.52 -0.93
N ALA A 93 -6.98 0.37 -1.60
CA ALA A 93 -5.82 -0.52 -1.79
C ALA A 93 -4.73 0.12 -2.64
N SER A 94 -5.06 0.62 -3.83
CA SER A 94 -4.04 1.12 -4.77
C SER A 94 -3.53 2.50 -4.41
N LEU A 95 -4.39 3.44 -3.97
CA LEU A 95 -3.96 4.79 -3.59
C LEU A 95 -2.92 4.78 -2.47
N LEU A 96 -3.02 3.81 -1.56
CA LEU A 96 -2.13 3.68 -0.42
C LEU A 96 -1.14 2.50 -0.51
N SER A 97 -0.90 1.95 -1.70
CA SER A 97 0.05 0.84 -1.90
C SER A 97 1.47 1.15 -1.42
N HIS A 98 1.86 2.43 -1.42
CA HIS A 98 3.15 2.87 -0.87
C HIS A 98 3.29 2.63 0.64
N THR A 99 2.18 2.58 1.40
CA THR A 99 2.22 2.30 2.85
C THR A 99 2.69 0.90 3.18
N ILE A 100 2.72 0.01 2.19
CA ILE A 100 3.29 -1.34 2.30
C ILE A 100 4.60 -1.48 1.53
N GLY A 101 4.78 -0.76 0.41
CA GLY A 101 5.99 -0.82 -0.42
C GLY A 101 7.18 -0.03 0.12
N CYS A 102 6.94 1.13 0.74
CA CYS A 102 7.99 2.03 1.21
C CYS A 102 8.53 1.78 2.62
N PRO A 103 7.77 1.27 3.63
CA PRO A 103 8.29 1.13 4.98
C PRO A 103 9.57 0.29 5.11
N PRO A 104 9.80 -0.80 4.36
CA PRO A 104 11.09 -1.47 4.38
C PRO A 104 12.25 -0.55 3.97
N ILE A 105 12.03 0.32 2.96
CA ILE A 105 13.03 1.30 2.51
C ILE A 105 13.30 2.33 3.61
N VAL A 106 12.25 2.87 4.25
CA VAL A 106 12.38 3.81 5.39
C VAL A 106 13.19 3.19 6.52
N ASN A 107 12.86 1.94 6.89
CA ASN A 107 13.41 1.33 8.10
C ASN A 107 14.85 0.84 7.95
N VAL A 108 15.21 0.28 6.79
CA VAL A 108 16.49 -0.41 6.60
C VAL A 108 17.20 -0.05 5.29
N GLY A 109 16.59 0.73 4.39
CA GLY A 109 17.19 1.16 3.13
C GLY A 109 18.37 2.11 3.35
N SER A 110 19.30 2.14 2.39
CA SER A 110 20.39 3.13 2.37
C SER A 110 19.80 4.53 2.18
N GLU A 111 20.55 5.55 2.61
CA GLU A 111 20.14 6.95 2.44
C GLU A 111 19.89 7.29 0.95
N ALA A 112 20.74 6.77 0.05
CA ALA A 112 20.56 6.94 -1.38
C ALA A 112 19.25 6.36 -1.91
N LEU A 113 18.82 5.18 -1.40
CA LEU A 113 17.52 4.59 -1.73
C LEU A 113 16.36 5.42 -1.20
N LYS A 114 16.45 5.89 0.04
CA LYS A 114 15.40 6.73 0.66
C LYS A 114 15.18 8.00 -0.12
N GLN A 115 16.25 8.74 -0.43
CA GLN A 115 16.20 9.99 -1.19
C GLN A 115 15.68 9.80 -2.62
N ARG A 116 15.97 8.66 -3.25
CA ARG A 116 15.53 8.36 -4.61
C ARG A 116 14.06 7.98 -4.69
N VAL A 117 13.55 7.26 -3.68
CA VAL A 117 12.22 6.61 -3.74
C VAL A 117 11.16 7.40 -3.00
N LEU A 118 11.45 7.86 -1.77
CA LEU A 118 10.41 8.40 -0.89
C LEU A 118 9.84 9.73 -1.39
N PRO A 119 10.64 10.77 -1.72
CA PRO A 119 10.08 12.05 -2.12
C PRO A 119 9.12 11.97 -3.31
N PRO A 120 9.48 11.34 -4.45
CA PRO A 120 8.57 11.28 -5.60
C PRO A 120 7.35 10.39 -5.35
N VAL A 121 7.39 9.45 -4.40
CA VAL A 121 6.23 8.65 -4.01
C VAL A 121 5.31 9.45 -3.08
N LEU A 122 5.85 10.14 -2.09
CA LEU A 122 5.07 10.88 -1.10
C LEU A 122 4.42 12.14 -1.68
N CYS A 123 4.97 12.73 -2.74
CA CYS A 123 4.32 13.82 -3.49
C CYS A 123 3.35 13.33 -4.59
N GLY A 124 3.17 12.01 -4.77
CA GLY A 124 2.23 11.42 -5.72
C GLY A 124 2.69 11.39 -7.18
N GLU A 125 3.96 11.67 -7.47
CA GLU A 125 4.54 11.54 -8.82
C GLU A 125 4.81 10.09 -9.21
N LYS A 126 5.26 9.28 -8.24
CA LYS A 126 5.59 7.88 -8.42
C LYS A 126 4.72 6.98 -7.53
N ILE A 127 4.54 5.75 -7.95
CA ILE A 127 3.76 4.74 -7.24
C ILE A 127 4.70 3.63 -6.79
N SER A 128 4.55 3.16 -5.54
CA SER A 128 5.32 2.05 -4.99
C SER A 128 4.42 0.84 -4.69
N ALA A 129 4.90 -0.35 -5.01
CA ALA A 129 4.25 -1.63 -4.74
C ALA A 129 5.15 -2.56 -3.92
N LEU A 130 4.54 -3.57 -3.30
CA LEU A 130 5.23 -4.62 -2.54
C LEU A 130 5.02 -5.98 -3.21
N GLY A 131 6.09 -6.65 -3.61
CA GLY A 131 6.07 -7.96 -4.26
C GLY A 131 6.53 -9.08 -3.34
N ILE A 132 5.58 -9.74 -2.64
CA ILE A 132 5.87 -10.83 -1.69
C ILE A 132 5.27 -12.16 -2.16
N THR A 133 3.94 -12.22 -2.33
CA THR A 133 3.16 -13.43 -2.63
C THR A 133 3.57 -14.04 -3.95
N GLU A 134 3.67 -15.36 -3.99
CA GLU A 134 3.99 -16.15 -5.19
C GLU A 134 2.84 -17.09 -5.55
N PRO A 135 2.77 -17.59 -6.79
CA PRO A 135 1.79 -18.62 -7.15
C PRO A 135 1.85 -19.87 -6.27
N SER A 136 3.02 -20.15 -5.69
CA SER A 136 3.25 -21.30 -4.79
C SER A 136 2.78 -21.05 -3.36
N GLY A 137 2.52 -19.81 -2.93
CA GLY A 137 2.06 -19.48 -1.58
C GLY A 137 2.22 -18.04 -1.17
N GLY A 138 1.38 -17.62 -0.22
CA GLY A 138 1.37 -16.26 0.35
C GLY A 138 1.46 -16.27 1.89
N SER A 139 0.85 -17.25 2.56
CA SER A 139 0.92 -17.36 4.03
C SER A 139 2.30 -17.78 4.52
N ASP A 140 2.98 -18.63 3.77
CA ASP A 140 4.33 -19.09 4.09
C ASP A 140 5.40 -18.28 3.33
N VAL A 141 5.55 -17.01 3.73
CA VAL A 141 6.53 -16.08 3.14
C VAL A 141 7.97 -16.55 3.31
N ALA A 142 8.25 -17.39 4.34
CA ALA A 142 9.58 -17.91 4.58
C ALA A 142 10.06 -18.88 3.47
N ASN A 143 9.13 -19.46 2.71
CA ASN A 143 9.41 -20.47 1.65
C ASN A 143 9.25 -19.91 0.22
N LEU A 144 9.34 -18.61 0.03
CA LEU A 144 9.31 -18.00 -1.30
C LEU A 144 10.38 -18.61 -2.24
N LYS A 145 10.04 -18.69 -3.54
CA LYS A 145 10.84 -19.38 -4.57
C LYS A 145 11.57 -18.45 -5.53
N THR A 146 11.13 -17.19 -5.67
CA THR A 146 11.82 -16.19 -6.49
C THR A 146 13.24 -16.01 -5.99
N THR A 147 14.23 -16.31 -6.83
CA THR A 147 15.65 -16.27 -6.47
C THR A 147 16.33 -14.98 -6.93
N ALA A 148 17.38 -14.60 -6.24
CA ALA A 148 18.31 -13.55 -6.70
C ALA A 148 19.75 -14.02 -6.43
N ARG A 149 20.53 -14.16 -7.48
CA ARG A 149 21.95 -14.53 -7.39
C ARG A 149 22.80 -13.31 -7.69
N ARG A 150 23.75 -13.01 -6.81
CA ARG A 150 24.68 -11.90 -7.02
C ARG A 150 25.72 -12.25 -8.09
N GLU A 151 25.87 -11.40 -9.09
CA GLU A 151 26.87 -11.44 -10.14
C GLU A 151 27.55 -10.07 -10.27
N GLY A 152 28.73 -9.96 -9.68
CA GLY A 152 29.46 -8.69 -9.66
C GLY A 152 28.69 -7.58 -8.95
N ASP A 153 28.31 -6.56 -9.69
CA ASP A 153 27.58 -5.38 -9.22
C ASP A 153 26.05 -5.48 -9.38
N HIS A 154 25.52 -6.65 -9.79
CA HIS A 154 24.10 -6.90 -9.98
C HIS A 154 23.63 -8.16 -9.26
N TYR A 155 22.32 -8.21 -9.00
CA TYR A 155 21.56 -9.44 -8.74
C TYR A 155 20.85 -9.86 -10.03
N ILE A 156 20.89 -11.15 -10.34
CA ILE A 156 20.09 -11.77 -11.40
C ILE A 156 18.89 -12.42 -10.74
N VAL A 157 17.71 -11.84 -11.00
CA VAL A 157 16.45 -12.24 -10.37
C VAL A 157 15.65 -13.13 -11.32
N ASN A 158 15.16 -14.27 -10.81
CA ASN A 158 14.34 -15.24 -11.54
C ASN A 158 13.16 -15.70 -10.69
N GLY A 159 11.95 -15.71 -11.26
CA GLY A 159 10.73 -16.15 -10.59
C GLY A 159 9.52 -15.30 -10.91
N SER A 160 8.52 -15.35 -10.04
CA SER A 160 7.30 -14.58 -10.22
C SER A 160 6.64 -14.20 -8.89
N LYS A 161 5.86 -13.11 -8.90
CA LYS A 161 5.00 -12.68 -7.80
C LYS A 161 3.58 -12.54 -8.31
N THR A 162 2.58 -12.81 -7.47
CA THR A 162 1.18 -12.71 -7.84
C THR A 162 0.38 -11.90 -6.82
N PHE A 163 -0.79 -11.43 -7.21
CA PHE A 163 -1.67 -10.56 -6.41
C PHE A 163 -1.01 -9.24 -5.97
N ILE A 164 -0.15 -8.68 -6.81
CA ILE A 164 0.58 -7.45 -6.47
C ILE A 164 -0.29 -6.23 -6.75
N THR A 165 -0.73 -5.57 -5.70
CA THR A 165 -1.48 -4.30 -5.74
C THR A 165 -0.64 -3.21 -6.38
N SER A 166 -1.24 -2.41 -7.24
CA SER A 166 -0.56 -1.42 -8.10
C SER A 166 0.50 -2.04 -9.03
N GLY A 167 0.41 -3.35 -9.27
CA GLY A 167 1.44 -4.10 -9.99
C GLY A 167 1.65 -3.72 -11.45
N ILE A 168 0.66 -3.11 -12.09
CA ILE A 168 0.78 -2.57 -13.47
C ILE A 168 1.28 -1.13 -13.46
N ARG A 169 0.83 -0.31 -12.49
CA ARG A 169 1.02 1.15 -12.50
C ARG A 169 2.22 1.61 -11.70
N ALA A 170 2.73 0.79 -10.75
CA ALA A 170 3.86 1.16 -9.93
C ALA A 170 5.11 1.46 -10.75
N ASP A 171 5.89 2.40 -10.26
CA ASP A 171 7.21 2.77 -10.79
C ASP A 171 8.31 2.02 -10.03
N PHE A 172 8.07 1.74 -8.74
CA PHE A 172 8.99 1.08 -7.82
C PHE A 172 8.33 -0.15 -7.18
N TYR A 173 9.07 -1.24 -7.14
CA TYR A 173 8.62 -2.50 -6.54
C TYR A 173 9.63 -2.95 -5.49
N THR A 174 9.22 -2.99 -4.22
CA THR A 174 10.00 -3.65 -3.15
C THR A 174 9.70 -5.14 -3.21
N VAL A 175 10.64 -5.94 -3.68
CA VAL A 175 10.42 -7.36 -3.99
C VAL A 175 11.21 -8.25 -3.05
N ALA A 176 10.51 -9.22 -2.43
CA ALA A 176 11.15 -10.27 -1.63
C ALA A 176 11.72 -11.36 -2.54
N VAL A 177 12.98 -11.67 -2.34
CA VAL A 177 13.74 -12.66 -3.12
C VAL A 177 14.55 -13.57 -2.22
N ARG A 178 14.90 -14.75 -2.71
CA ARG A 178 15.79 -15.66 -2.02
C ARG A 178 17.22 -15.48 -2.50
N THR A 179 18.08 -15.04 -1.61
CA THR A 179 19.53 -14.91 -1.82
C THR A 179 20.35 -15.94 -1.06
N GLY A 180 19.77 -16.54 -0.03
CA GLY A 180 20.42 -17.53 0.83
C GLY A 180 19.70 -18.88 0.89
N GLY A 181 19.99 -19.65 1.91
CA GLY A 181 19.40 -20.96 2.16
C GLY A 181 17.89 -20.94 2.42
N PRO A 182 17.27 -22.09 2.73
CA PRO A 182 15.85 -22.20 3.01
C PRO A 182 15.45 -21.45 4.29
N GLY A 183 14.15 -21.14 4.42
CA GLY A 183 13.59 -20.47 5.59
C GLY A 183 13.77 -18.93 5.59
N PRO A 184 13.45 -18.28 6.70
CA PRO A 184 13.41 -16.82 6.80
C PRO A 184 14.79 -16.15 6.66
N GLY A 185 15.87 -16.85 7.07
CA GLY A 185 17.25 -16.34 7.00
C GLY A 185 17.84 -16.30 5.59
N GLY A 186 17.13 -16.76 4.57
CA GLY A 186 17.57 -16.68 3.17
C GLY A 186 16.83 -15.62 2.34
N VAL A 187 15.99 -14.78 2.96
CA VAL A 187 15.16 -13.77 2.27
C VAL A 187 15.82 -12.40 2.30
N SER A 188 15.93 -11.78 1.14
CA SER A 188 16.35 -10.38 0.94
C SER A 188 15.25 -9.55 0.30
N LEU A 189 15.39 -8.23 0.34
CA LEU A 189 14.52 -7.29 -0.36
C LEU A 189 15.33 -6.52 -1.42
N LEU A 190 14.80 -6.46 -2.62
CA LEU A 190 15.37 -5.67 -3.72
C LEU A 190 14.36 -4.63 -4.19
N LEU A 191 14.83 -3.42 -4.46
CA LEU A 191 14.07 -2.42 -5.21
C LEU A 191 14.23 -2.71 -6.70
N ILE A 192 13.12 -3.01 -7.39
CA ILE A 192 13.09 -3.19 -8.84
C ILE A 192 12.27 -2.05 -9.45
N GLU A 193 12.78 -1.41 -10.48
CA GLU A 193 12.11 -0.32 -11.14
C GLU A 193 11.35 -0.80 -12.39
N LYS A 194 10.24 -0.15 -12.70
CA LYS A 194 9.50 -0.43 -13.94
C LYS A 194 10.41 -0.23 -15.15
N GLY A 195 10.34 -1.15 -16.09
CA GLY A 195 11.19 -1.11 -17.29
C GLY A 195 12.58 -1.72 -17.12
N THR A 196 12.91 -2.27 -15.93
CA THR A 196 14.16 -3.05 -15.76
C THR A 196 14.16 -4.23 -16.74
N PRO A 197 15.23 -4.45 -17.53
CA PRO A 197 15.34 -5.58 -18.44
C PRO A 197 15.10 -6.92 -17.74
N GLY A 198 14.25 -7.78 -18.32
CA GLY A 198 13.86 -9.06 -17.74
C GLY A 198 12.71 -8.94 -16.71
N PHE A 199 12.13 -7.76 -16.48
CA PHE A 199 10.97 -7.54 -15.64
C PHE A 199 9.73 -7.24 -16.48
N THR A 200 8.67 -8.06 -16.33
CA THR A 200 7.38 -7.88 -17.02
C THR A 200 6.21 -8.07 -16.05
N GLN A 201 5.04 -7.51 -16.41
CA GLN A 201 3.82 -7.59 -15.61
C GLN A 201 2.63 -7.97 -16.48
N THR A 202 1.68 -8.74 -15.91
CA THR A 202 0.38 -9.01 -16.52
C THR A 202 -0.74 -8.70 -15.54
N PRO A 203 -1.84 -8.04 -15.99
CA PRO A 203 -2.97 -7.75 -15.13
C PRO A 203 -3.70 -9.03 -14.73
N LEU A 204 -4.21 -9.07 -13.51
CA LEU A 204 -5.08 -10.12 -13.01
C LEU A 204 -6.55 -9.70 -13.14
N ARG A 205 -7.39 -10.59 -13.66
CA ARG A 205 -8.85 -10.43 -13.62
C ARG A 205 -9.34 -10.74 -12.20
N LYS A 206 -10.16 -9.88 -11.65
CA LYS A 206 -10.66 -9.97 -10.27
C LYS A 206 -12.19 -9.95 -10.26
N MET A 207 -12.75 -10.46 -9.17
CA MET A 207 -14.18 -10.45 -8.91
C MET A 207 -14.65 -9.15 -8.25
N GLY A 208 -13.75 -8.40 -7.62
CA GLY A 208 -14.04 -7.14 -6.92
C GLY A 208 -12.80 -6.25 -6.84
N TRP A 209 -12.98 -5.04 -6.28
CA TRP A 209 -11.95 -4.01 -6.21
C TRP A 209 -11.40 -3.69 -7.61
N LEU A 210 -12.30 -3.52 -8.57
CA LEU A 210 -11.95 -3.52 -9.99
C LEU A 210 -11.01 -2.38 -10.35
N CYS A 211 -11.17 -1.19 -9.77
CA CYS A 211 -10.30 -0.03 -10.02
C CYS A 211 -8.89 -0.14 -9.40
N SER A 212 -8.59 -1.21 -8.65
CA SER A 212 -7.22 -1.52 -8.23
C SER A 212 -6.52 -2.36 -9.29
N ASP A 213 -5.45 -1.86 -9.86
CA ASP A 213 -4.61 -2.59 -10.80
C ASP A 213 -3.76 -3.64 -10.08
N THR A 214 -4.21 -4.87 -10.09
CA THR A 214 -3.50 -6.00 -9.48
C THR A 214 -2.82 -6.83 -10.56
N ALA A 215 -1.56 -7.23 -10.35
CA ALA A 215 -0.77 -7.93 -11.37
C ALA A 215 -0.08 -9.18 -10.85
N THR A 216 0.31 -10.03 -11.80
CA THR A 216 1.42 -10.98 -11.67
C THR A 216 2.67 -10.33 -12.24
N LEU A 217 3.77 -10.42 -11.52
CA LEU A 217 5.09 -9.94 -11.90
C LEU A 217 5.95 -11.13 -12.30
N TYR A 218 6.73 -11.00 -13.36
CA TYR A 218 7.65 -12.02 -13.84
C TYR A 218 9.05 -11.45 -13.93
N PHE A 219 10.01 -12.26 -13.49
CA PHE A 219 11.44 -11.96 -13.53
C PHE A 219 12.14 -13.08 -14.30
N ASP A 220 12.73 -12.73 -15.45
CA ASP A 220 13.51 -13.61 -16.30
C ASP A 220 14.88 -13.01 -16.51
N ASN A 221 15.88 -13.51 -15.79
CA ASN A 221 17.23 -12.97 -15.76
C ASN A 221 17.23 -11.44 -15.54
N CYS A 222 16.31 -10.98 -14.69
CA CYS A 222 16.13 -9.56 -14.41
C CYS A 222 17.37 -9.01 -13.67
N ARG A 223 18.05 -8.04 -14.27
CA ARG A 223 19.30 -7.47 -13.74
C ARG A 223 19.02 -6.29 -12.83
N VAL A 224 19.25 -6.48 -11.54
CA VAL A 224 19.01 -5.47 -10.51
C VAL A 224 20.33 -5.03 -9.88
N PRO A 225 20.70 -3.74 -9.89
CA PRO A 225 21.94 -3.27 -9.28
C PRO A 225 22.05 -3.63 -7.80
N VAL A 226 23.23 -3.97 -7.30
CA VAL A 226 23.48 -4.24 -5.87
C VAL A 226 23.10 -3.02 -5.00
N ALA A 227 23.22 -1.81 -5.52
CA ALA A 227 22.78 -0.58 -4.84
C ALA A 227 21.27 -0.54 -4.54
N ASN A 228 20.47 -1.40 -5.19
CA ASN A 228 19.03 -1.56 -4.96
C ASN A 228 18.68 -2.58 -3.86
N LEU A 229 19.68 -3.12 -3.16
CA LEU A 229 19.43 -3.95 -1.98
C LEU A 229 18.82 -3.10 -0.87
N VAL A 230 17.65 -3.50 -0.38
CA VAL A 230 16.96 -2.82 0.73
C VAL A 230 17.39 -3.47 2.05
N GLY A 231 18.25 -2.78 2.75
CA GLY A 231 18.87 -3.25 3.98
C GLY A 231 20.08 -4.14 3.74
N GLN A 232 20.11 -5.29 4.39
CA GLN A 232 21.20 -6.27 4.30
C GLN A 232 20.70 -7.57 3.67
N GLU A 233 21.60 -8.23 2.95
CA GLU A 233 21.32 -9.54 2.37
C GLU A 233 20.92 -10.54 3.45
N ASN A 234 19.90 -11.35 3.16
CA ASN A 234 19.33 -12.34 4.08
C ASN A 234 18.62 -11.79 5.34
N GLN A 235 18.35 -10.48 5.41
CA GLN A 235 17.64 -9.84 6.52
C GLN A 235 16.25 -9.30 6.13
N GLY A 236 15.79 -9.57 4.91
CA GLY A 236 14.53 -9.05 4.37
C GLY A 236 13.29 -9.54 5.10
N PHE A 237 13.27 -10.79 5.57
CA PHE A 237 12.11 -11.37 6.26
C PHE A 237 11.72 -10.56 7.52
N LYS A 238 12.69 -10.15 8.32
CA LYS A 238 12.45 -9.34 9.52
C LYS A 238 11.82 -7.98 9.19
N ALA A 239 12.29 -7.35 8.11
CA ALA A 239 11.75 -6.07 7.65
C ALA A 239 10.30 -6.21 7.18
N ILE A 240 9.95 -7.30 6.45
CA ILE A 240 8.60 -7.62 6.02
C ILE A 240 7.67 -7.82 7.22
N MET A 241 8.05 -8.62 8.19
CA MET A 241 7.21 -8.92 9.36
C MET A 241 6.90 -7.67 10.19
N LYS A 242 7.86 -6.77 10.35
CA LYS A 242 7.65 -5.48 11.04
C LYS A 242 6.61 -4.63 10.31
N ASN A 243 6.64 -4.62 8.97
CA ASN A 243 5.71 -3.87 8.15
C ASN A 243 4.27 -4.39 8.30
N PHE A 244 4.06 -5.70 8.25
CA PHE A 244 2.74 -6.32 8.27
C PHE A 244 1.92 -6.05 9.55
N ASN A 245 2.55 -5.71 10.67
CA ASN A 245 1.82 -5.38 11.90
C ASN A 245 0.95 -4.12 11.72
N ARG A 246 1.51 -3.07 11.10
CA ARG A 246 0.78 -1.82 10.84
C ARG A 246 -0.29 -2.02 9.76
N GLU A 247 0.03 -2.78 8.74
CA GLU A 247 -0.90 -3.11 7.64
C GLU A 247 -2.17 -3.84 8.13
N ARG A 248 -2.03 -4.80 9.04
CA ARG A 248 -3.20 -5.50 9.62
C ARG A 248 -4.16 -4.56 10.33
N ILE A 249 -3.65 -3.58 11.07
CA ILE A 249 -4.47 -2.57 11.74
C ILE A 249 -5.18 -1.69 10.71
N PHE A 250 -4.47 -1.26 9.68
CA PHE A 250 -5.02 -0.46 8.60
C PHE A 250 -6.17 -1.18 7.88
N LEU A 251 -5.98 -2.45 7.52
CA LEU A 251 -7.00 -3.28 6.88
C LEU A 251 -8.21 -3.50 7.78
N ALA A 252 -8.01 -3.79 9.07
CA ALA A 252 -9.09 -3.95 10.03
C ALA A 252 -9.92 -2.66 10.18
N ALA A 253 -9.27 -1.50 10.20
CA ALA A 253 -9.94 -0.20 10.23
C ALA A 253 -10.77 0.05 8.96
N GLY A 254 -10.23 -0.28 7.78
CA GLY A 254 -10.94 -0.18 6.51
C GLY A 254 -12.17 -1.08 6.45
N THR A 255 -12.05 -2.32 6.93
CA THR A 255 -13.17 -3.26 7.00
C THR A 255 -14.32 -2.71 7.86
N ASN A 256 -14.02 -2.09 9.00
CA ASN A 256 -15.03 -1.38 9.80
C ASN A 256 -15.66 -0.21 9.05
N GLY A 257 -14.89 0.50 8.24
CA GLY A 257 -15.39 1.56 7.37
C GLY A 257 -16.41 1.04 6.35
N PHE A 258 -16.12 -0.06 5.65
CA PHE A 258 -17.04 -0.70 4.72
C PHE A 258 -18.29 -1.24 5.42
N ALA A 259 -18.15 -1.89 6.58
CA ALA A 259 -19.29 -2.36 7.36
C ALA A 259 -20.23 -1.19 7.73
N ARG A 260 -19.68 -0.03 8.03
CA ARG A 260 -20.47 1.19 8.30
C ARG A 260 -21.23 1.66 7.07
N VAL A 261 -20.62 1.66 5.88
CA VAL A 261 -21.31 1.99 4.61
C VAL A 261 -22.49 1.04 4.40
N CYS A 262 -22.28 -0.27 4.53
CA CYS A 262 -23.37 -1.25 4.39
C CYS A 262 -24.53 -1.00 5.38
N LEU A 263 -24.21 -0.66 6.63
CA LEU A 263 -25.21 -0.35 7.64
C LEU A 263 -25.98 0.94 7.31
N ASP A 264 -25.28 2.01 6.92
CA ASP A 264 -25.88 3.29 6.61
C ASP A 264 -26.83 3.16 5.38
N GLU A 265 -26.42 2.44 4.33
CA GLU A 265 -27.25 2.13 3.16
C GLU A 265 -28.49 1.29 3.51
N ALA A 266 -28.31 0.23 4.29
CA ALA A 266 -29.43 -0.61 4.73
C ALA A 266 -30.45 0.17 5.57
N LEU A 267 -29.98 1.05 6.46
CA LEU A 267 -30.85 1.92 7.26
C LEU A 267 -31.57 2.96 6.40
N ALA A 268 -30.88 3.56 5.43
CA ALA A 268 -31.50 4.51 4.51
C ALA A 268 -32.61 3.86 3.70
N TRP A 269 -32.35 2.67 3.16
CA TRP A 269 -33.35 1.88 2.44
C TRP A 269 -34.55 1.51 3.31
N ALA A 270 -34.31 0.98 4.53
CA ALA A 270 -35.37 0.57 5.45
C ALA A 270 -36.31 1.73 5.85
N LYS A 271 -35.77 2.97 5.95
CA LYS A 271 -36.56 4.18 6.26
C LYS A 271 -37.40 4.67 5.08
N GLN A 272 -37.00 4.37 3.86
CA GLN A 272 -37.70 4.81 2.62
C GLN A 272 -38.73 3.80 2.15
N ARG A 273 -38.55 2.51 2.51
CA ARG A 273 -39.44 1.44 2.07
C ARG A 273 -40.75 1.48 2.81
N GLU A 274 -41.85 1.67 2.09
CA GLU A 274 -43.22 1.52 2.58
C GLU A 274 -43.62 0.05 2.51
N MET A 275 -44.21 -0.44 3.57
CA MET A 275 -44.80 -1.79 3.67
C MET A 275 -46.14 -1.71 4.39
N PHE A 276 -47.17 -2.31 3.81
CA PHE A 276 -48.57 -2.36 4.24
C PHE A 276 -49.37 -1.05 4.15
#